data_3e6984fbce6cf7efd6d268274a35ac9f
#
_entry.id   3e6984fbce6cf7efd6d268274a35ac9f
#
_cell.length_a   1.000
_cell.length_b   1.000
_cell.length_c   1.000
_cell.angle_alpha   90.00
_cell.angle_beta   90.00
_cell.angle_gamma   90.00
#
_symmetry.space_group_name_H-M   'P 1'
#
loop_
_entity.id
_entity.type
_entity.pdbx_description
1 polymer ?
#
loop_
_entity_poly.entity_id
_entity_poly.type
_entity_poly.pdbx_seq_one_letter_code
_entity_poly.pdbx_strand_id
1 'polypeptide(L)' 'MCLAIPGKILDIDGNTAMVDFDGIQQKVVIALIQDPEVGKYVIVHAGYAIEMMNEKDALDAIEEWKEMSEELDMDIEDIL' A
#
# COMPACT_ATOMS: atom_id res chain seq x y z
N MET A 1 3.93 0.35 16.62
CA MET A 1 2.73 -0.36 16.15
C MET A 1 2.78 -0.48 14.64
N CYS A 2 2.67 -1.69 14.14
CA CYS A 2 2.75 -1.96 12.71
C CYS A 2 1.36 -2.00 12.10
N LEU A 3 1.11 -1.15 11.11
CA LEU A 3 -0.16 -1.11 10.40
C LEU A 3 0.06 -1.55 8.96
N ALA A 4 -0.86 -2.35 8.44
CA ALA A 4 -0.87 -2.76 7.05
C ALA A 4 -1.69 -1.74 6.26
N ILE A 5 -1.14 -1.24 5.17
CA ILE A 5 -1.74 -0.17 4.37
C ILE A 5 -1.89 -0.63 2.93
N PRO A 6 -3.06 -0.44 2.29
CA PRO A 6 -3.21 -0.76 0.88
C PRO A 6 -2.56 0.33 0.01
N GLY A 7 -1.91 -0.09 -1.07
CA GLY A 7 -1.31 0.81 -2.04
C GLY A 7 -1.42 0.27 -3.45
N LYS A 8 -1.37 1.15 -4.43
CA LYS A 8 -1.47 0.80 -5.84
C LYS A 8 -0.08 0.70 -6.46
N ILE A 9 0.18 -0.40 -7.16
CA ILE A 9 1.45 -0.60 -7.86
C ILE A 9 1.48 0.31 -9.09
N LEU A 10 2.46 1.19 -9.15
CA LEU A 10 2.65 2.10 -10.29
C LEU A 10 3.69 1.58 -11.28
N ASP A 11 4.73 0.92 -10.79
CA ASP A 11 5.83 0.43 -11.61
C ASP A 11 6.50 -0.74 -10.88
N ILE A 12 7.07 -1.67 -11.63
CA ILE A 12 7.72 -2.86 -11.08
C ILE A 12 9.15 -2.92 -11.61
N ASP A 13 10.10 -3.15 -10.71
CA ASP A 13 11.50 -3.33 -11.04
C ASP A 13 12.06 -4.52 -10.24
N GLY A 14 12.09 -5.69 -10.88
CA GLY A 14 12.56 -6.92 -10.22
C GLY A 14 11.69 -7.27 -9.02
N ASN A 15 12.30 -7.32 -7.85
CA ASN A 15 11.61 -7.66 -6.60
C ASN A 15 11.06 -6.45 -5.86
N THR A 16 11.11 -5.27 -6.47
CA THR A 16 10.58 -4.04 -5.88
C THR A 16 9.56 -3.40 -6.80
N ALA A 17 8.72 -2.56 -6.22
CA ALA A 17 7.74 -1.80 -6.97
C ALA A 17 7.60 -0.41 -6.37
N MET A 18 7.24 0.55 -7.21
CA MET A 18 6.83 1.86 -6.73
C MET A 18 5.34 1.77 -6.45
N VAL A 19 4.95 2.07 -5.23
CA VAL A 19 3.56 1.95 -4.77
C VAL A 19 3.06 3.30 -4.32
N ASP A 20 1.84 3.63 -4.74
CA ASP A 20 1.18 4.88 -4.40
C ASP A 20 0.21 4.67 -3.23
N PHE A 21 0.42 5.45 -2.17
CA PHE A 21 -0.41 5.45 -0.97
C PHE A 21 -1.13 6.80 -0.91
N ASP A 22 -2.18 6.93 -1.70
CA ASP A 22 -3.01 8.13 -1.74
C ASP A 22 -2.19 9.41 -2.02
N GLY A 23 -1.34 9.35 -3.04
CA GLY A 23 -0.50 10.48 -3.46
C GLY A 23 0.94 10.40 -2.97
N ILE A 24 1.24 9.54 -2.00
CA ILE A 24 2.59 9.34 -1.50
C ILE A 24 3.17 8.09 -2.14
N GLN A 25 4.29 8.24 -2.83
CA GLN A 25 4.95 7.13 -3.53
C GLN A 25 6.12 6.59 -2.71
N GLN A 26 6.13 5.27 -2.52
CA GLN A 26 7.18 4.58 -1.78
C GLN A 26 7.62 3.34 -2.54
N LYS A 27 8.90 3.03 -2.43
CA LYS A 27 9.46 1.79 -2.96
C LYS A 27 9.16 0.66 -1.98
N VAL A 28 8.58 -0.43 -2.49
CA VAL A 28 8.11 -1.55 -1.68
C VAL A 28 8.69 -2.85 -2.23
N VAL A 29 9.08 -3.75 -1.34
CA VAL A 29 9.54 -5.09 -1.74
C VAL A 29 8.32 -5.95 -2.05
N ILE A 30 8.29 -6.54 -3.25
CA ILE A 30 7.18 -7.37 -3.72
C ILE A 30 7.58 -8.85 -3.89
N ALA A 31 8.70 -9.25 -3.31
CA ALA A 31 9.20 -10.62 -3.45
C ALA A 31 8.26 -11.69 -2.88
N LEU A 32 7.37 -11.31 -1.96
CA LEU A 32 6.40 -12.23 -1.34
C LEU A 32 5.09 -12.35 -2.13
N ILE A 33 4.92 -11.54 -3.16
CA ILE A 33 3.69 -11.51 -3.96
C ILE A 33 3.84 -12.39 -5.19
N GLN A 34 2.82 -13.20 -5.49
CA GLN A 34 2.76 -13.96 -6.73
C GLN A 34 2.12 -13.11 -7.81
N ASP A 35 2.72 -13.10 -9.00
CA ASP A 35 2.20 -12.42 -10.18
C ASP A 35 1.85 -10.94 -9.95
N PRO A 36 2.78 -10.13 -9.44
CA PRO A 36 2.50 -8.71 -9.26
C PRO A 36 2.31 -8.02 -10.62
N GLU A 37 1.35 -7.11 -10.68
CA GLU A 37 1.03 -6.37 -11.91
C GLU A 37 0.85 -4.88 -11.61
N VAL A 38 1.29 -4.03 -12.54
CA VAL A 38 1.04 -2.60 -12.48
C VAL A 38 -0.47 -2.35 -12.51
N GLY A 39 -0.94 -1.44 -11.66
CA GLY A 39 -2.36 -1.12 -11.54
C GLY A 39 -3.09 -1.93 -10.49
N LYS A 40 -2.48 -2.98 -9.96
CA LYS A 40 -3.07 -3.78 -8.89
C LYS A 40 -2.76 -3.17 -7.53
N TYR A 41 -3.58 -3.53 -6.55
CA TYR A 41 -3.38 -3.09 -5.18
C TYR A 41 -2.74 -4.17 -4.34
N VAL A 42 -1.90 -3.76 -3.40
CA VAL A 42 -1.25 -4.67 -2.45
C VAL A 42 -1.39 -4.12 -1.04
N ILE A 43 -1.38 -5.01 -0.07
CA ILE A 43 -1.27 -4.63 1.34
C ILE A 43 0.20 -4.59 1.70
N VAL A 44 0.65 -3.44 2.21
CA VAL A 44 2.05 -3.21 2.57
C VAL A 44 2.19 -3.09 4.08
N HIS A 45 3.17 -3.81 4.61
CA HIS A 45 3.50 -3.79 6.03
C HIS A 45 5.02 -3.66 6.17
N ALA A 46 5.45 -2.59 6.82
CA ALA A 46 6.88 -2.32 7.07
C ALA A 46 7.74 -2.36 5.79
N GLY A 47 7.22 -1.84 4.67
CA GLY A 47 7.95 -1.79 3.41
C GLY A 47 7.87 -3.06 2.55
N TYR A 48 7.14 -4.08 2.99
CA TYR A 48 6.94 -5.33 2.26
C TYR A 48 5.48 -5.49 1.85
N ALA A 49 5.25 -5.81 0.58
CA ALA A 49 3.92 -6.19 0.12
C ALA A 49 3.66 -7.63 0.56
N ILE A 50 2.60 -7.84 1.32
CA ILE A 50 2.30 -9.15 1.91
C ILE A 50 1.18 -9.90 1.21
N GLU A 51 0.25 -9.19 0.57
CA GLU A 51 -0.78 -9.85 -0.23
C GLU A 51 -1.36 -8.90 -1.27
N MET A 52 -1.94 -9.50 -2.33
CA MET A 52 -2.69 -8.76 -3.35
C MET A 52 -4.10 -8.49 -2.86
N MET A 53 -4.67 -7.39 -3.32
CA MET A 53 -6.00 -6.95 -2.92
C MET A 53 -6.73 -6.47 -4.16
N ASN A 54 -8.04 -6.75 -4.27
CA ASN A 54 -8.80 -6.23 -5.40
C ASN A 54 -9.07 -4.73 -5.22
N GLU A 55 -9.36 -4.05 -6.34
CA GLU A 55 -9.51 -2.61 -6.36
C GLU A 55 -10.60 -2.11 -5.40
N LYS A 56 -11.75 -2.79 -5.38
CA LYS A 56 -12.87 -2.37 -4.53
C LYS A 56 -12.52 -2.43 -3.06
N ASP A 57 -11.93 -3.55 -2.62
CA ASP A 57 -11.54 -3.72 -1.23
C ASP A 57 -10.44 -2.75 -0.84
N ALA A 58 -9.52 -2.48 -1.77
CA ALA A 58 -8.44 -1.54 -1.54
C ALA A 58 -8.96 -0.11 -1.37
N LEU A 59 -9.89 0.31 -2.21
CA LEU A 59 -10.47 1.65 -2.12
C LEU A 59 -11.26 1.84 -0.83
N ASP A 60 -12.02 0.82 -0.41
CA ASP A 60 -12.74 0.85 0.86
C ASP A 60 -11.77 0.96 2.05
N ALA A 61 -10.68 0.21 2.00
CA ALA A 61 -9.66 0.23 3.05
C ALA A 61 -8.93 1.58 3.11
N ILE A 62 -8.65 2.18 1.96
CA ILE A 62 -8.03 3.50 1.89
C ILE A 62 -8.93 4.56 2.50
N GLU A 63 -10.23 4.49 2.22
CA GLU A 63 -11.19 5.43 2.77
C GLU A 63 -11.28 5.32 4.30
N GLU A 64 -11.35 4.11 4.82
CA GLU A 64 -11.32 3.86 6.27
C GLU A 64 -10.02 4.38 6.89
N TRP A 65 -8.91 4.16 6.21
CA TRP A 65 -7.62 4.63 6.66
C TRP A 65 -7.55 6.16 6.74
N LYS A 66 -8.10 6.86 5.75
CA LYS A 66 -8.15 8.31 5.75
C LYS A 66 -8.94 8.85 6.93
N GLU A 67 -10.10 8.26 7.21
CA GLU A 67 -10.92 8.66 8.35
C GLU A 67 -10.17 8.48 9.67
N MET A 68 -9.51 7.34 9.83
CA MET A 68 -8.74 7.06 11.04
C MET A 68 -7.55 8.01 11.17
N SER A 69 -6.88 8.31 10.07
CA SER A 69 -5.75 9.24 10.05
C SER A 69 -6.16 10.65 10.48
N GLU A 70 -7.32 11.11 10.02
CA GLU A 70 -7.85 12.41 10.40
C GLU A 70 -8.20 12.46 11.89
N GLU A 71 -8.84 11.44 12.43
CA GLU A 71 -9.18 11.34 13.83
C GLU A 71 -7.97 11.32 14.75
N LEU A 72 -6.91 10.64 14.33
CA LEU A 72 -5.70 10.48 15.12
C LEU A 72 -4.66 11.57 14.86
N ASP A 73 -4.96 12.49 13.94
CA ASP A 73 -4.03 13.55 13.51
C ASP A 73 -2.68 12.97 13.08
N MET A 74 -2.73 11.83 12.36
CA MET A 74 -1.55 11.13 11.85
C MET A 74 -1.47 11.25 10.35
N ASP A 75 -0.24 11.38 9.85
CA ASP A 75 0.02 11.37 8.43
C ASP A 75 0.37 9.95 7.98
N ILE A 76 0.03 9.61 6.75
CA ILE A 76 0.35 8.28 6.21
C ILE A 76 1.87 8.05 6.17
N GLU A 77 2.65 9.10 5.98
CA GLU A 77 4.12 9.03 6.01
C GLU A 77 4.66 8.54 7.35
N ASP A 78 3.98 8.85 8.45
CA ASP A 78 4.42 8.46 9.79
C ASP A 78 4.31 6.95 10.01
N ILE A 79 3.62 6.23 9.12
CA ILE A 79 3.31 4.82 9.28
C ILE A 79 4.06 3.95 8.26
N LEU A 80 4.46 4.55 7.16
CA LEU A 80 5.24 3.86 6.11
C LEU A 80 6.71 3.61 6.56
#